data_a0067c89171b967c857fbb1632ebec7f
#
_entry.id   a0067c89171b967c857fbb1632ebec7f
#
_cell.length_a   1.000
_cell.length_b   1.000
_cell.length_c   1.000
_cell.angle_alpha   90.00
_cell.angle_beta   90.00
_cell.angle_gamma   90.00
#
_symmetry.space_group_name_H-M   'P 1'
#
loop_
_entity.id
_entity.type
_entity.pdbx_description
1 polymer ?
#
loop_
_entity_poly.entity_id
_entity_poly.type
_entity_poly.pdbx_seq_one_letter_code
_entity_poly.pdbx_strand_id
1 'polypeptide(L)'
;MAITDPGDVILVPNPSYPIHPYGFIIAGGSLRHVPTLSNGQFDEDEYFKTLTRSLKHISPKPVAIVISFPSNPTTKTCTLKFYEELVKVAKQNEVWILSDLAYAEIYFGENPPPSILQVPGAKSVAVEFTSMSKTFSMPGWRMGFAVGNEILCLLYTSDAADDRIGV
;
A
#
# COMPACT_ATOMS: atom_id res chain seq x y z
N MET A 1 -0.23 -12.99 -11.32
CA MET A 1 -0.05 -11.55 -11.51
C MET A 1 1.28 -11.11 -10.94
N ALA A 2 1.70 -9.84 -11.09
CA ALA A 2 3.09 -9.44 -10.84
C ALA A 2 3.69 -9.87 -9.49
N ILE A 3 2.94 -9.85 -8.39
CA ILE A 3 3.46 -10.16 -7.05
C ILE A 3 2.64 -11.22 -6.29
N THR A 4 1.58 -11.75 -6.89
CA THR A 4 0.67 -12.70 -6.20
C THR A 4 0.31 -13.87 -7.09
N ASP A 5 0.30 -15.06 -6.50
CA ASP A 5 -0.27 -16.26 -7.06
C ASP A 5 -1.69 -16.50 -6.49
N PRO A 6 -2.52 -17.30 -7.17
CA PRO A 6 -3.82 -17.68 -6.64
C PRO A 6 -3.70 -18.33 -5.26
N GLY A 7 -4.45 -17.79 -4.30
CA GLY A 7 -4.44 -18.25 -2.91
C GLY A 7 -3.50 -17.49 -1.98
N ASP A 8 -2.61 -16.65 -2.49
CA ASP A 8 -1.79 -15.78 -1.65
C ASP A 8 -2.63 -14.83 -0.80
N VAL A 9 -2.16 -14.54 0.39
CA VAL A 9 -2.86 -13.67 1.34
C VAL A 9 -2.27 -12.26 1.33
N ILE A 10 -3.15 -11.27 1.22
CA ILE A 10 -2.82 -9.85 1.28
C ILE A 10 -3.50 -9.21 2.48
N LEU A 11 -2.76 -8.41 3.22
CA LEU A 11 -3.29 -7.58 4.31
C LEU A 11 -3.71 -6.23 3.75
N VAL A 12 -4.99 -5.89 3.89
CA VAL A 12 -5.56 -4.64 3.38
C VAL A 12 -6.18 -3.82 4.52
N PRO A 13 -6.10 -2.47 4.46
CA PRO A 13 -6.73 -1.65 5.47
C PRO A 13 -8.26 -1.77 5.42
N ASN A 14 -8.92 -1.52 6.54
CA ASN A 14 -10.37 -1.43 6.62
C ASN A 14 -10.78 -0.24 7.51
N PRO A 15 -11.53 0.74 7.00
CA PRO A 15 -12.00 0.91 5.60
C PRO A 15 -10.87 1.14 4.58
N SER A 16 -11.15 0.89 3.29
CA SER A 16 -10.18 1.12 2.21
C SER A 16 -10.85 1.52 0.90
N TYR A 17 -10.06 2.09 0.01
CA TYR A 17 -10.48 2.32 -1.37
C TYR A 17 -10.67 0.98 -2.10
N PRO A 18 -11.74 0.81 -2.91
CA PRO A 18 -12.12 -0.49 -3.46
C PRO A 18 -11.04 -1.23 -4.25
N ILE A 19 -10.13 -0.52 -4.92
CA ILE A 19 -9.07 -1.19 -5.68
C ILE A 19 -8.12 -2.00 -4.78
N HIS A 20 -7.93 -1.59 -3.53
CA HIS A 20 -7.04 -2.29 -2.60
C HIS A 20 -7.50 -3.73 -2.33
N PRO A 21 -8.76 -4.02 -1.98
CA PRO A 21 -9.24 -5.38 -1.87
C PRO A 21 -9.51 -6.04 -3.23
N TYR A 22 -10.25 -5.36 -4.12
CA TYR A 22 -10.75 -6.02 -5.34
C TYR A 22 -9.66 -6.32 -6.36
N GLY A 23 -8.59 -5.52 -6.45
CA GLY A 23 -7.45 -5.81 -7.31
C GLY A 23 -6.85 -7.18 -7.02
N PHE A 24 -6.69 -7.53 -5.75
CA PHE A 24 -6.15 -8.82 -5.34
C PHE A 24 -7.16 -9.97 -5.47
N ILE A 25 -8.44 -9.72 -5.22
CA ILE A 25 -9.49 -10.72 -5.46
C ILE A 25 -9.53 -11.13 -6.94
N ILE A 26 -9.48 -10.16 -7.84
CA ILE A 26 -9.44 -10.40 -9.29
C ILE A 26 -8.18 -11.19 -9.67
N ALA A 27 -7.07 -10.95 -8.97
CA ALA A 27 -5.83 -11.71 -9.13
C ALA A 27 -5.87 -13.14 -8.57
N GLY A 28 -6.98 -13.57 -7.96
CA GLY A 28 -7.10 -14.87 -7.30
C GLY A 28 -6.55 -14.92 -5.88
N GLY A 29 -6.15 -13.79 -5.32
CA GLY A 29 -5.65 -13.68 -3.94
C GLY A 29 -6.75 -13.72 -2.89
N SER A 30 -6.36 -14.01 -1.68
CA SER A 30 -7.19 -13.97 -0.48
C SER A 30 -6.87 -12.75 0.37
N LEU A 31 -7.89 -12.15 1.00
CA LEU A 31 -7.73 -10.94 1.79
C LEU A 31 -7.87 -11.18 3.28
N ARG A 32 -7.13 -10.39 4.05
CA ARG A 32 -7.40 -10.21 5.48
C ARG A 32 -7.38 -8.72 5.79
N HIS A 33 -8.42 -8.26 6.44
CA HIS A 33 -8.57 -6.86 6.79
C HIS A 33 -7.81 -6.53 8.08
N VAL A 34 -7.07 -5.42 8.03
CA VAL A 34 -6.44 -4.81 9.21
C VAL A 34 -7.21 -3.52 9.51
N PRO A 35 -7.99 -3.47 10.59
CA PRO A 35 -8.72 -2.27 10.97
C PRO A 35 -7.77 -1.08 11.20
N THR A 36 -8.14 0.06 10.66
CA THR A 36 -7.37 1.31 10.83
C THR A 36 -8.03 2.27 11.81
N LEU A 37 -9.31 2.05 12.10
CA LEU A 37 -10.07 2.94 12.97
C LEU A 37 -10.53 2.25 14.23
N SER A 38 -10.38 2.95 15.36
CA SER A 38 -11.06 2.69 16.63
C SER A 38 -11.85 3.93 17.01
N ASN A 39 -13.15 3.80 17.26
CA ASN A 39 -14.05 4.92 17.57
C ASN A 39 -13.97 6.10 16.56
N GLY A 40 -13.81 5.79 15.28
CA GLY A 40 -13.72 6.78 14.20
C GLY A 40 -12.37 7.53 14.10
N GLN A 41 -11.40 7.19 14.92
CA GLN A 41 -10.04 7.74 14.85
C GLN A 41 -9.05 6.68 14.39
N PHE A 42 -7.97 7.11 13.73
CA PHE A 42 -6.87 6.22 13.41
C PHE A 42 -6.18 5.80 14.72
N ASP A 43 -6.06 4.48 14.90
CA ASP A 43 -5.48 3.87 16.09
C ASP A 43 -4.27 3.04 15.67
N GLU A 44 -3.09 3.65 15.83
CA GLU A 44 -1.81 3.02 15.44
C GLU A 44 -1.52 1.77 16.28
N ASP A 45 -1.83 1.78 17.57
CA ASP A 45 -1.53 0.66 18.47
C ASP A 45 -2.39 -0.57 18.11
N GLU A 46 -3.69 -0.38 17.90
CA GLU A 46 -4.58 -1.46 17.49
C GLU A 46 -4.27 -1.95 16.07
N TYR A 47 -3.86 -1.04 15.18
CA TYR A 47 -3.39 -1.41 13.85
C TYR A 47 -2.19 -2.36 13.93
N PHE A 48 -1.11 -1.98 14.65
CA PHE A 48 0.09 -2.81 14.77
C PHE A 48 -0.15 -4.11 15.52
N LYS A 49 -0.99 -4.11 16.54
CA LYS A 49 -1.41 -5.31 17.25
C LYS A 49 -2.10 -6.30 16.31
N THR A 50 -3.06 -5.82 15.51
CA THR A 50 -3.78 -6.66 14.54
C THR A 50 -2.86 -7.11 13.41
N LEU A 51 -2.02 -6.22 12.88
CA LEU A 51 -1.04 -6.53 11.85
C LEU A 51 -0.08 -7.64 12.30
N THR A 52 0.54 -7.48 13.47
CA THR A 52 1.50 -8.45 14.02
C THR A 52 0.84 -9.80 14.27
N ARG A 53 -0.40 -9.80 14.81
CA ARG A 53 -1.17 -11.02 14.99
C ARG A 53 -1.45 -11.71 13.64
N SER A 54 -1.82 -10.94 12.63
CA SER A 54 -2.10 -11.46 11.29
C SER A 54 -0.86 -12.10 10.67
N LEU A 55 0.29 -11.41 10.71
CA LEU A 55 1.55 -11.91 10.19
C LEU A 55 2.03 -13.19 10.88
N LYS A 56 1.70 -13.35 12.18
CA LYS A 56 2.12 -14.51 12.97
C LYS A 56 1.23 -15.75 12.79
N HIS A 57 -0.07 -15.56 12.57
CA HIS A 57 -1.04 -16.65 12.70
C HIS A 57 -1.80 -16.99 11.41
N ILE A 58 -1.71 -16.16 10.37
CA ILE A 58 -2.38 -16.44 9.09
C ILE A 58 -1.55 -17.41 8.26
N SER A 59 -2.22 -18.41 7.70
CA SER A 59 -1.66 -19.36 6.76
C SER A 59 -2.52 -19.40 5.48
N PRO A 60 -1.93 -19.34 4.28
CA PRO A 60 -0.49 -19.10 4.05
C PRO A 60 -0.06 -17.73 4.57
N LYS A 61 1.26 -17.56 4.80
CA LYS A 61 1.85 -16.30 5.27
C LYS A 61 1.49 -15.17 4.31
N PRO A 62 1.04 -14.00 4.80
CA PRO A 62 0.77 -12.86 3.94
C PRO A 62 2.00 -12.44 3.12
N VAL A 63 1.82 -12.13 1.84
CA VAL A 63 2.89 -11.72 0.93
C VAL A 63 3.04 -10.21 0.86
N ALA A 64 1.97 -9.46 1.12
CA ALA A 64 2.02 -8.01 1.09
C ALA A 64 1.04 -7.35 2.08
N ILE A 65 1.38 -6.11 2.44
CA ILE A 65 0.58 -5.18 3.24
C ILE A 65 0.25 -3.98 2.34
N VAL A 66 -1.02 -3.67 2.18
CA VAL A 66 -1.47 -2.45 1.51
C VAL A 66 -1.74 -1.38 2.56
N ILE A 67 -1.29 -0.16 2.30
CA ILE A 67 -1.60 1.03 3.10
C ILE A 67 -1.97 2.19 2.19
N SER A 68 -2.75 3.14 2.70
CA SER A 68 -3.11 4.36 1.99
C SER A 68 -3.29 5.50 3.00
N PHE A 69 -2.36 6.45 2.98
CA PHE A 69 -2.40 7.67 3.79
C PHE A 69 -1.88 8.86 2.97
N PRO A 70 -2.66 9.95 2.83
CA PRO A 70 -4.04 10.18 3.31
C PRO A 70 -5.03 9.17 2.74
N SER A 71 -5.93 8.67 3.58
CA SER A 71 -6.78 7.53 3.26
C SER A 71 -8.09 7.94 2.59
N ASN A 72 -8.47 7.20 1.57
CA ASN A 72 -9.83 7.17 1.05
C ASN A 72 -10.53 5.89 1.58
N PRO A 73 -11.68 5.97 2.32
CA PRO A 73 -12.56 7.14 2.47
C PRO A 73 -12.36 7.95 3.77
N THR A 74 -11.44 7.57 4.65
CA THR A 74 -11.42 8.06 6.03
C THR A 74 -10.76 9.42 6.21
N THR A 75 -10.04 9.92 5.20
CA THR A 75 -9.22 11.15 5.22
C THR A 75 -8.10 11.16 6.28
N LYS A 76 -7.91 10.06 6.99
CA LYS A 76 -6.88 9.96 8.02
C LYS A 76 -5.49 9.97 7.41
N THR A 77 -4.55 10.51 8.17
CA THR A 77 -3.11 10.55 7.86
C THR A 77 -2.35 9.75 8.90
N CYS A 78 -1.10 9.45 8.62
CA CYS A 78 -0.20 8.84 9.59
C CYS A 78 1.04 9.71 9.80
N THR A 79 1.87 9.33 10.75
CA THR A 79 3.14 9.97 11.05
C THR A 79 4.29 9.27 10.33
N LEU A 80 5.44 9.93 10.20
CA LEU A 80 6.66 9.26 9.71
C LEU A 80 7.06 8.10 10.64
N LYS A 81 6.87 8.26 11.95
CA LYS A 81 7.13 7.21 12.95
C LYS A 81 6.30 5.95 12.70
N PHE A 82 5.05 6.09 12.28
CA PHE A 82 4.22 4.95 11.86
C PHE A 82 4.88 4.19 10.71
N TYR A 83 5.39 4.90 9.70
CA TYR A 83 6.08 4.27 8.57
C TYR A 83 7.41 3.62 8.99
N GLU A 84 8.14 4.21 9.93
CA GLU A 84 9.37 3.59 10.48
C GLU A 84 9.08 2.23 11.11
N GLU A 85 8.04 2.15 11.94
CA GLU A 85 7.66 0.88 12.57
C GLU A 85 7.10 -0.11 11.53
N LEU A 86 6.30 0.36 10.58
CA LEU A 86 5.76 -0.49 9.51
C LEU A 86 6.89 -1.12 8.65
N VAL A 87 7.88 -0.34 8.26
CA VAL A 87 9.04 -0.82 7.49
C VAL A 87 9.83 -1.85 8.29
N LYS A 88 10.02 -1.61 9.59
CA LYS A 88 10.67 -2.57 10.49
C LYS A 88 9.90 -3.89 10.57
N VAL A 89 8.59 -3.83 10.78
CA VAL A 89 7.71 -5.02 10.83
C VAL A 89 7.76 -5.77 9.51
N ALA A 90 7.69 -5.07 8.38
CA ALA A 90 7.72 -5.68 7.06
C ALA A 90 9.04 -6.42 6.79
N LYS A 91 10.18 -5.80 7.13
CA LYS A 91 11.50 -6.44 7.02
C LYS A 91 11.63 -7.70 7.89
N GLN A 92 11.18 -7.63 9.13
CA GLN A 92 11.24 -8.77 10.06
C GLN A 92 10.38 -9.95 9.60
N ASN A 93 9.33 -9.67 8.85
CA ASN A 93 8.39 -10.68 8.37
C ASN A 93 8.54 -10.99 6.88
N GLU A 94 9.49 -10.38 6.17
CA GLU A 94 9.72 -10.60 4.74
C GLU A 94 8.44 -10.44 3.92
N VAL A 95 7.72 -9.34 4.14
CA VAL A 95 6.49 -8.99 3.42
C VAL A 95 6.66 -7.66 2.70
N TRP A 96 6.04 -7.51 1.54
CA TRP A 96 6.05 -6.27 0.78
C TRP A 96 5.10 -5.23 1.38
N ILE A 97 5.42 -3.95 1.18
CA ILE A 97 4.50 -2.84 1.46
C ILE A 97 4.13 -2.18 0.14
N LEU A 98 2.83 -2.08 -0.11
CA LEU A 98 2.24 -1.33 -1.22
C LEU A 98 1.59 -0.07 -0.65
N SER A 99 2.27 1.06 -0.83
CA SER A 99 1.85 2.36 -0.30
C SER A 99 1.10 3.16 -1.36
N ASP A 100 -0.19 3.40 -1.17
CA ASP A 100 -0.98 4.29 -2.02
C ASP A 100 -0.94 5.72 -1.46
N LEU A 101 -0.19 6.60 -2.13
CA LEU A 101 0.01 8.00 -1.77
C LEU A 101 -0.68 8.95 -2.77
N ALA A 102 -1.85 8.57 -3.29
CA ALA A 102 -2.57 9.35 -4.30
C ALA A 102 -2.97 10.76 -3.86
N TYR A 103 -3.07 11.02 -2.55
CA TYR A 103 -3.54 12.27 -1.97
C TYR A 103 -2.44 13.08 -1.25
N ALA A 104 -1.16 12.80 -1.52
CA ALA A 104 -0.04 13.48 -0.87
C ALA A 104 -0.08 15.01 -0.96
N GLU A 105 -0.51 15.52 -2.11
CA GLU A 105 -0.54 16.96 -2.40
C GLU A 105 -1.89 17.62 -2.04
N ILE A 106 -2.83 16.86 -1.45
CA ILE A 106 -4.14 17.37 -1.03
C ILE A 106 -4.18 17.41 0.49
N TYR A 107 -3.65 18.48 1.07
CA TYR A 107 -3.57 18.67 2.52
C TYR A 107 -3.86 20.13 2.91
N PHE A 108 -4.20 20.32 4.17
CA PHE A 108 -4.43 21.63 4.77
C PHE A 108 -3.30 21.93 5.76
N GLY A 109 -2.72 23.12 5.69
CA GLY A 109 -1.62 23.55 6.55
C GLY A 109 -0.27 23.55 5.84
N GLU A 110 0.81 23.62 6.62
CA GLU A 110 2.16 23.83 6.09
C GLU A 110 2.94 22.52 5.86
N ASN A 111 2.50 21.44 6.49
CA ASN A 111 3.23 20.16 6.47
C ASN A 111 2.49 19.14 5.59
N PRO A 112 3.11 18.69 4.50
CA PRO A 112 2.56 17.62 3.67
C PRO A 112 2.55 16.27 4.43
N PRO A 113 1.64 15.36 4.07
CA PRO A 113 1.68 13.98 4.55
C PRO A 113 3.03 13.32 4.23
N PRO A 114 3.57 12.47 5.11
CA PRO A 114 4.84 11.82 4.86
C PRO A 114 4.74 10.77 3.74
N SER A 115 5.84 10.55 3.03
CA SER A 115 6.05 9.41 2.16
C SER A 115 6.77 8.30 2.93
N ILE A 116 6.40 7.04 2.70
CA ILE A 116 7.12 5.90 3.27
C ILE A 116 8.58 5.87 2.81
N LEU A 117 8.89 6.41 1.64
CA LEU A 117 10.23 6.46 1.08
C LEU A 117 11.18 7.42 1.82
N GLN A 118 10.66 8.25 2.72
CA GLN A 118 11.48 9.05 3.65
C GLN A 118 12.13 8.19 4.73
N VAL A 119 11.60 6.97 4.98
CA VAL A 119 12.17 6.04 5.96
C VAL A 119 13.43 5.38 5.41
N PRO A 120 14.57 5.45 6.13
CA PRO A 120 15.79 4.79 5.71
C PRO A 120 15.59 3.28 5.47
N GLY A 121 15.94 2.85 4.27
CA GLY A 121 15.82 1.45 3.86
C GLY A 121 14.39 0.99 3.54
N ALA A 122 13.40 1.86 3.43
CA ALA A 122 12.05 1.49 2.96
C ALA A 122 12.07 0.87 1.56
N LYS A 123 12.93 1.38 0.67
CA LYS A 123 13.07 0.84 -0.70
C LYS A 123 13.43 -0.65 -0.78
N SER A 124 13.90 -1.27 0.29
CA SER A 124 14.16 -2.72 0.28
C SER A 124 12.88 -3.57 0.37
N VAL A 125 11.76 -2.99 0.84
CA VAL A 125 10.50 -3.73 1.11
C VAL A 125 9.24 -3.01 0.63
N ALA A 126 9.35 -1.79 0.10
CA ALA A 126 8.20 -0.98 -0.23
C ALA A 126 8.23 -0.43 -1.66
N VAL A 127 7.05 -0.32 -2.25
CA VAL A 127 6.76 0.49 -3.42
C VAL A 127 5.65 1.47 -3.08
N GLU A 128 5.79 2.71 -3.53
CA GLU A 128 4.82 3.78 -3.33
C GLU A 128 4.24 4.23 -4.68
N PHE A 129 2.92 4.34 -4.71
CA PHE A 129 2.15 4.72 -5.89
C PHE A 129 1.62 6.14 -5.72
N THR A 130 1.79 6.96 -6.75
CA THR A 130 1.20 8.30 -6.83
C THR A 130 0.27 8.42 -8.01
N SER A 131 -0.61 9.42 -7.99
CA SER A 131 -1.60 9.64 -9.05
C SER A 131 -1.63 11.11 -9.46
N MET A 132 -1.38 11.37 -10.74
CA MET A 132 -1.54 12.71 -11.33
C MET A 132 -3.00 13.17 -11.35
N SER A 133 -3.93 12.23 -11.28
CA SER A 133 -5.38 12.51 -11.29
C SER A 133 -5.81 13.44 -10.16
N LYS A 134 -5.17 13.36 -8.98
CA LYS A 134 -5.52 14.16 -7.80
C LYS A 134 -4.65 15.40 -7.71
N THR A 135 -3.33 15.20 -7.72
CA THR A 135 -2.33 16.27 -7.58
C THR A 135 -2.49 17.38 -8.61
N PHE A 136 -2.74 17.02 -9.86
CA PHE A 136 -2.79 17.98 -10.98
C PHE A 136 -4.15 18.06 -11.68
N SER A 137 -5.20 17.51 -11.07
CA SER A 137 -6.55 17.47 -11.67
C SER A 137 -6.57 16.88 -13.07
N MET A 138 -5.79 15.81 -13.29
CA MET A 138 -5.59 15.16 -14.59
C MET A 138 -6.17 13.73 -14.64
N PRO A 139 -7.44 13.50 -14.25
CA PRO A 139 -7.99 12.13 -14.22
C PRO A 139 -8.09 11.47 -15.59
N GLY A 140 -8.28 12.28 -16.66
CA GLY A 140 -8.40 11.80 -18.03
C GLY A 140 -7.08 11.27 -18.63
N TRP A 141 -5.94 11.70 -18.12
CA TRP A 141 -4.63 11.34 -18.65
C TRP A 141 -4.17 9.93 -18.24
N ARG A 142 -4.80 9.34 -17.24
CA ARG A 142 -4.48 8.00 -16.73
C ARG A 142 -3.00 7.80 -16.40
N MET A 143 -2.40 8.80 -15.75
CA MET A 143 -0.97 8.82 -15.38
C MET A 143 -0.78 8.69 -13.88
N GLY A 144 0.23 7.93 -13.51
CA GLY A 144 0.72 7.76 -12.15
C GLY A 144 2.15 7.24 -12.15
N PHE A 145 2.75 7.12 -10.98
CA PHE A 145 4.11 6.63 -10.80
C PHE A 145 4.14 5.56 -9.71
N ALA A 146 5.01 4.57 -9.92
CA ALA A 146 5.42 3.60 -8.91
C ALA A 146 6.90 3.82 -8.63
N VAL A 147 7.26 4.07 -7.38
CA VAL A 147 8.63 4.36 -6.95
C VAL A 147 8.96 3.54 -5.71
N GLY A 148 10.13 2.92 -5.66
CA GLY A 148 10.54 2.17 -4.46
C GLY A 148 11.46 1.00 -4.75
N ASN A 149 11.06 -0.19 -4.33
CA ASN A 149 11.81 -1.42 -4.55
C ASN A 149 11.97 -1.70 -6.05
N GLU A 150 13.19 -1.97 -6.49
CA GLU A 150 13.51 -2.15 -7.91
C GLU A 150 12.81 -3.37 -8.52
N ILE A 151 12.70 -4.47 -7.77
CA ILE A 151 12.04 -5.69 -8.25
C ILE A 151 10.55 -5.42 -8.51
N LEU A 152 9.87 -4.76 -7.55
CA LEU A 152 8.45 -4.42 -7.69
C LEU A 152 8.22 -3.43 -8.84
N CYS A 153 9.10 -2.44 -9.00
CA CYS A 153 9.01 -1.47 -10.09
C CYS A 153 9.27 -2.13 -11.46
N LEU A 154 10.24 -3.05 -11.57
CA LEU A 154 10.54 -3.78 -12.80
C LEU A 154 9.40 -4.70 -13.21
N LEU A 155 8.78 -5.42 -12.27
CA LEU A 155 7.62 -6.26 -12.56
C LEU A 155 6.47 -5.44 -13.17
N TYR A 156 6.20 -4.26 -12.63
CA TYR A 156 5.18 -3.37 -13.15
C TYR A 156 5.49 -2.86 -14.56
N THR A 157 6.75 -2.52 -14.85
CA THR A 157 7.16 -2.03 -16.17
C THR A 157 7.26 -3.14 -17.23
N SER A 158 7.63 -4.35 -16.84
CA SER A 158 7.70 -5.52 -17.73
C SER A 158 6.31 -5.94 -18.19
N ASP A 159 5.35 -6.01 -17.27
CA ASP A 159 3.95 -6.38 -17.59
C ASP A 159 3.32 -5.37 -18.57
N ALA A 160 3.60 -4.07 -18.38
CA ALA A 160 3.16 -3.01 -19.29
C ALA A 160 3.82 -3.09 -20.69
N ALA A 161 4.95 -3.76 -20.84
CA ALA A 161 5.64 -3.96 -22.12
C ALA A 161 5.10 -5.17 -22.88
N ASP A 162 4.71 -6.23 -22.17
CA ASP A 162 4.14 -7.45 -22.79
C ASP A 162 2.75 -7.21 -23.38
N ASP A 163 1.95 -6.31 -22.82
CA ASP A 163 0.67 -5.89 -23.38
C ASP A 163 0.78 -5.21 -24.76
N ARG A 164 1.99 -4.83 -25.18
CA ARG A 164 2.23 -4.22 -26.52
C ARG A 164 2.56 -5.22 -27.61
N ILE A 165 2.74 -6.49 -27.30
CA ILE A 165 3.10 -7.54 -28.27
C ILE A 165 1.87 -8.36 -28.72
N GLY A 166 0.70 -8.05 -28.18
CA GLY A 166 -0.57 -8.73 -28.46
C GLY A 166 -1.48 -8.01 -29.45
N VAL A 167 -0.94 -7.45 -30.56
CA VAL A 167 -1.71 -6.96 -31.70
C VAL A 167 -1.13 -7.49 -32.99
#